data_768cdc694ab69fd8b5dde20f480ec751
#
_entry.id   768cdc694ab69fd8b5dde20f480ec751
#
_cell.length_a   1.000
_cell.length_b   1.000
_cell.length_c   1.000
_cell.angle_alpha   90.00
_cell.angle_beta   90.00
_cell.angle_gamma   90.00
#
_symmetry.space_group_name_H-M   'P 1'
#
loop_
_entity.id
_entity.type
_entity.pdbx_description
1 polymer ?
#
loop_
_entity_poly.entity_id
_entity_poly.type
_entity_poly.pdbx_seq_one_letter_code
_entity_poly.pdbx_strand_id
1 'polypeptide(L)'
;MPTIELERVSKFYKPKRRRKGPFHTLVGVEEVDLTIRQGEFVFVVGDSGSGKSALLRLIAGEERPDQGKVFVDRKEPGGILRIGRSWTEMMFGKIWQELTLIRKKTIGQNLALASRIVYGKEQPQVVDIRIKKVLGLVGLKGVEEKYPVELSIGECRRVELARALIGSPPILLLDEITANLDGDSVWDTLHLLNDVNLKGTTVIMATGESQYVNILRRRVVTMSEGRVIGDVQKGKYGDVLERERKPFVITRVPNRFDIEKTSIRN
;
A
#
# COMPACT_ATOMS: atom_id res chain seq x y z
N MET A 1 -8.22 6.51 -18.95
CA MET A 1 -7.35 6.81 -17.80
C MET A 1 -7.68 5.83 -16.68
N PRO A 2 -6.70 5.29 -15.97
CA PRO A 2 -6.89 4.07 -15.20
C PRO A 2 -7.81 4.27 -14.00
N THR A 3 -8.93 3.57 -13.99
CA THR A 3 -9.80 3.35 -12.83
C THR A 3 -9.45 1.99 -12.23
N ILE A 4 -9.48 1.88 -10.92
CA ILE A 4 -9.29 0.62 -10.19
C ILE A 4 -10.65 0.15 -9.72
N GLU A 5 -10.99 -1.09 -10.02
CA GLU A 5 -12.28 -1.70 -9.68
C GLU A 5 -12.03 -3.08 -9.07
N LEU A 6 -12.57 -3.29 -7.89
CA LEU A 6 -12.60 -4.57 -7.19
C LEU A 6 -14.04 -5.04 -7.12
N GLU A 7 -14.31 -6.27 -7.57
CA GLU A 7 -15.63 -6.88 -7.59
C GLU A 7 -15.65 -8.14 -6.73
N ARG A 8 -16.25 -8.05 -5.53
CA ARG A 8 -16.36 -9.12 -4.52
C ARG A 8 -15.05 -9.86 -4.28
N VAL A 9 -13.98 -9.10 -4.10
CA VAL A 9 -12.64 -9.63 -3.99
C VAL A 9 -12.41 -10.25 -2.62
N SER A 10 -11.95 -11.51 -2.61
CA SER A 10 -11.51 -12.20 -1.39
C SER A 10 -10.13 -12.81 -1.56
N LYS A 11 -9.33 -12.76 -0.49
CA LYS A 11 -7.99 -13.34 -0.41
C LYS A 11 -7.76 -13.99 0.95
N PHE A 12 -7.37 -15.26 0.93
CA PHE A 12 -7.15 -16.07 2.11
C PHE A 12 -5.71 -16.58 2.16
N TYR A 13 -5.08 -16.51 3.31
CA TYR A 13 -3.74 -17.03 3.54
C TYR A 13 -3.76 -18.29 4.37
N LYS A 14 -3.08 -19.34 3.89
CA LYS A 14 -2.86 -20.55 4.66
C LYS A 14 -1.67 -20.33 5.61
N PRO A 15 -1.80 -20.62 6.90
CA PRO A 15 -0.67 -20.50 7.82
C PRO A 15 0.47 -21.40 7.36
N LYS A 16 1.70 -20.87 7.36
CA LYS A 16 2.90 -21.67 7.08
C LYS A 16 2.97 -22.79 8.10
N ARG A 17 3.00 -24.05 7.62
CA ARG A 17 3.06 -25.27 8.44
C ARG A 17 4.18 -25.17 9.49
N ARG A 18 3.83 -24.85 10.73
CA ARG A 18 4.60 -25.18 11.94
C ARG A 18 3.67 -25.10 13.15
N ARG A 19 2.94 -26.20 13.40
CA ARG A 19 2.44 -26.72 14.69
C ARG A 19 1.18 -27.55 14.44
N LYS A 20 1.09 -28.71 15.11
CA LYS A 20 -0.12 -29.54 15.16
C LYS A 20 -1.22 -28.75 15.89
N GLY A 21 -2.23 -28.29 15.17
CA GLY A 21 -3.39 -27.55 15.69
C GLY A 21 -4.41 -27.29 14.57
N PRO A 22 -5.66 -26.92 14.87
CA PRO A 22 -6.64 -26.58 13.86
C PRO A 22 -6.12 -25.41 13.00
N PHE A 23 -6.18 -25.59 11.69
CA PHE A 23 -5.73 -24.57 10.73
C PHE A 23 -6.77 -23.45 10.68
N HIS A 24 -6.47 -22.30 11.28
CA HIS A 24 -7.23 -21.09 11.04
C HIS A 24 -6.71 -20.43 9.76
N THR A 25 -7.53 -20.34 8.74
CA THR A 25 -7.26 -19.54 7.54
C THR A 25 -7.20 -18.08 7.96
N LEU A 26 -6.11 -17.38 7.62
CA LEU A 26 -6.02 -15.95 7.87
C LEU A 26 -6.72 -15.22 6.73
N VAL A 27 -7.68 -14.38 7.05
CA VAL A 27 -8.36 -13.53 6.09
C VAL A 27 -7.44 -12.35 5.76
N GLY A 28 -7.11 -12.20 4.48
CA GLY A 28 -6.42 -11.03 3.98
C GLY A 28 -7.41 -9.94 3.63
N VAL A 29 -8.32 -10.23 2.68
CA VAL A 29 -9.50 -9.42 2.35
C VAL A 29 -10.69 -10.35 2.11
N GLU A 30 -11.91 -9.85 2.35
CA GLU A 30 -13.12 -10.62 2.23
C GLU A 30 -14.24 -9.79 1.63
N GLU A 31 -14.78 -10.25 0.50
CA GLU A 31 -15.92 -9.66 -0.22
C GLU A 31 -15.79 -8.14 -0.44
N VAL A 32 -14.60 -7.69 -0.84
CA VAL A 32 -14.35 -6.25 -1.05
C VAL A 32 -14.88 -5.81 -2.41
N ASP A 33 -15.81 -4.85 -2.39
CA ASP A 33 -16.24 -4.04 -3.53
C ASP A 33 -15.68 -2.62 -3.34
N LEU A 34 -14.86 -2.17 -4.29
CA LEU A 34 -14.23 -0.85 -4.19
C LEU A 34 -13.92 -0.31 -5.59
N THR A 35 -14.27 0.95 -5.83
CA THR A 35 -13.88 1.67 -7.05
C THR A 35 -13.06 2.90 -6.68
N ILE A 36 -11.84 3.00 -7.23
CA ILE A 36 -10.99 4.19 -7.07
C ILE A 36 -10.81 4.83 -8.44
N ARG A 37 -11.20 6.10 -8.53
CA ARG A 37 -11.13 6.86 -9.79
C ARG A 37 -9.74 7.46 -9.95
N GLN A 38 -9.38 7.72 -11.20
CA GLN A 38 -8.12 8.40 -11.48
C GLN A 38 -8.03 9.75 -10.79
N GLY A 39 -6.81 10.08 -10.33
CA GLY A 39 -6.51 11.33 -9.66
C GLY A 39 -7.04 11.43 -8.23
N GLU A 40 -7.70 10.39 -7.71
CA GLU A 40 -8.05 10.37 -6.29
C GLU A 40 -6.81 10.21 -5.40
N PHE A 41 -6.85 10.85 -4.25
CA PHE A 41 -5.98 10.54 -3.12
C PHE A 41 -6.81 9.80 -2.08
N VAL A 42 -6.49 8.54 -1.85
CA VAL A 42 -7.25 7.64 -0.98
C VAL A 42 -6.35 7.15 0.16
N PHE A 43 -6.79 7.35 1.38
CA PHE A 43 -6.23 6.67 2.54
C PHE A 43 -6.96 5.33 2.77
N VAL A 44 -6.19 4.26 2.96
CA VAL A 44 -6.68 2.97 3.44
C VAL A 44 -6.25 2.84 4.89
N VAL A 45 -7.22 2.83 5.81
CA VAL A 45 -6.96 2.86 7.25
C VAL A 45 -7.56 1.64 7.95
N GLY A 46 -7.13 1.39 9.17
CA GLY A 46 -7.59 0.27 10.01
C GLY A 46 -6.44 -0.31 10.82
N ASP A 47 -6.77 -1.17 11.77
CA ASP A 47 -5.82 -1.77 12.69
C ASP A 47 -4.77 -2.65 11.97
N SER A 48 -3.70 -2.99 12.69
CA SER A 48 -2.73 -3.97 12.18
C SER A 48 -3.44 -5.29 11.89
N GLY A 49 -3.19 -5.86 10.69
CA GLY A 49 -3.85 -7.08 10.26
C GLY A 49 -5.25 -6.91 9.66
N SER A 50 -5.77 -5.68 9.52
CA SER A 50 -7.10 -5.43 8.93
C SER A 50 -7.19 -5.72 7.42
N GLY A 51 -6.06 -6.03 6.74
CA GLY A 51 -6.05 -6.39 5.31
C GLY A 51 -5.52 -5.31 4.37
N LYS A 52 -5.06 -4.14 4.88
CA LYS A 52 -4.57 -3.01 4.05
C LYS A 52 -3.50 -3.41 3.05
N SER A 53 -2.43 -4.06 3.53
CA SER A 53 -1.32 -4.50 2.67
C SER A 53 -1.77 -5.57 1.65
N ALA A 54 -2.68 -6.46 2.03
CA ALA A 54 -3.26 -7.46 1.13
C ALA A 54 -4.05 -6.78 0.02
N LEU A 55 -4.88 -5.79 0.34
CA LEU A 55 -5.63 -4.99 -0.63
C LEU A 55 -4.70 -4.30 -1.64
N LEU A 56 -3.64 -3.64 -1.15
CA LEU A 56 -2.67 -2.96 -2.03
C LEU A 56 -1.93 -3.95 -2.95
N ARG A 57 -1.54 -5.13 -2.47
CA ARG A 57 -0.87 -6.17 -3.28
C ARG A 57 -1.79 -6.77 -4.34
N LEU A 58 -3.07 -6.92 -4.04
CA LEU A 58 -4.07 -7.36 -5.01
C LEU A 58 -4.25 -6.31 -6.11
N ILE A 59 -4.36 -5.03 -5.77
CA ILE A 59 -4.44 -3.93 -6.74
C ILE A 59 -3.17 -3.90 -7.61
N ALA A 60 -1.98 -4.10 -7.01
CA ALA A 60 -0.71 -4.13 -7.73
C ALA A 60 -0.55 -5.36 -8.65
N GLY A 61 -1.43 -6.37 -8.53
CA GLY A 61 -1.31 -7.64 -9.24
C GLY A 61 -0.14 -8.51 -8.76
N GLU A 62 0.43 -8.22 -7.58
CA GLU A 62 1.47 -9.05 -6.96
C GLU A 62 0.87 -10.32 -6.35
N GLU A 63 -0.38 -10.24 -5.94
CA GLU A 63 -1.19 -11.37 -5.49
C GLU A 63 -2.44 -11.51 -6.35
N ARG A 64 -2.92 -12.74 -6.50
CA ARG A 64 -4.19 -13.02 -7.17
C ARG A 64 -5.29 -13.19 -6.13
N PRO A 65 -6.49 -12.68 -6.37
CA PRO A 65 -7.63 -12.97 -5.52
C PRO A 65 -7.97 -14.48 -5.59
N ASP A 66 -8.50 -15.03 -4.50
CA ASP A 66 -9.05 -16.38 -4.47
C ASP A 66 -10.50 -16.38 -4.97
N GLN A 67 -11.21 -15.26 -4.80
CA GLN A 67 -12.56 -15.02 -5.33
C GLN A 67 -12.67 -13.57 -5.81
N GLY A 68 -13.59 -13.32 -6.74
CA GLY A 68 -13.82 -12.01 -7.32
C GLY A 68 -12.76 -11.63 -8.35
N LYS A 69 -12.75 -10.36 -8.75
CA LYS A 69 -11.85 -9.83 -9.77
C LYS A 69 -11.35 -8.44 -9.43
N VAL A 70 -10.12 -8.16 -9.83
CA VAL A 70 -9.51 -6.83 -9.75
C VAL A 70 -9.27 -6.34 -11.17
N PHE A 71 -9.70 -5.13 -11.47
CA PHE A 71 -9.43 -4.48 -12.75
C PHE A 71 -8.69 -3.16 -12.53
N VAL A 72 -7.74 -2.88 -13.40
CA VAL A 72 -7.10 -1.58 -13.51
C VAL A 72 -7.14 -1.19 -14.98
N ASP A 73 -7.82 -0.10 -15.28
CA ASP A 73 -8.10 0.33 -16.66
C ASP A 73 -8.72 -0.81 -17.51
N ARG A 74 -9.72 -1.49 -16.94
CA ARG A 74 -10.43 -2.64 -17.55
C ARG A 74 -9.56 -3.87 -17.84
N LYS A 75 -8.35 -3.95 -17.26
CA LYS A 75 -7.44 -5.08 -17.40
C LYS A 75 -7.17 -5.71 -16.04
N GLU A 76 -7.10 -7.03 -15.99
CA GLU A 76 -6.70 -7.72 -14.77
C GLU A 76 -5.18 -7.56 -14.56
N PRO A 77 -4.71 -6.98 -13.43
CA PRO A 77 -3.29 -6.89 -13.12
C PRO A 77 -2.71 -8.30 -12.84
N GLY A 78 -1.45 -8.51 -13.20
CA GLY A 78 -0.79 -9.81 -12.99
C GLY A 78 -1.09 -10.89 -14.05
N GLY A 79 -1.72 -10.55 -15.16
CA GLY A 79 -1.98 -11.46 -16.29
C GLY A 79 -0.71 -12.04 -16.92
N ILE A 80 -0.83 -13.26 -17.50
CA ILE A 80 0.29 -14.13 -17.94
C ILE A 80 1.05 -13.62 -19.19
N LEU A 81 0.71 -12.50 -19.77
CA LEU A 81 1.42 -11.98 -20.93
C LEU A 81 2.81 -11.44 -20.56
N ARG A 82 3.73 -12.35 -20.25
CA ARG A 82 5.16 -12.10 -20.01
C ARG A 82 5.95 -11.85 -21.31
N ILE A 83 5.39 -11.18 -22.28
CA ILE A 83 6.14 -10.79 -23.49
C ILE A 83 6.25 -9.27 -23.48
N GLY A 84 7.41 -8.79 -23.04
CA GLY A 84 7.71 -7.37 -22.94
C GLY A 84 7.68 -6.84 -21.51
N ARG A 85 7.83 -5.53 -21.38
CA ARG A 85 7.71 -4.82 -20.09
C ARG A 85 6.34 -5.10 -19.50
N SER A 86 6.32 -5.57 -18.26
CA SER A 86 5.03 -5.83 -17.62
C SER A 86 4.23 -4.53 -17.58
N TRP A 87 3.05 -4.53 -18.16
CA TRP A 87 2.12 -3.40 -18.11
C TRP A 87 1.92 -2.90 -16.67
N THR A 88 1.86 -3.83 -15.70
CA THR A 88 1.77 -3.52 -14.28
C THR A 88 2.95 -2.69 -13.76
N GLU A 89 4.18 -2.96 -14.20
CA GLU A 89 5.36 -2.17 -13.78
C GLU A 89 5.33 -0.73 -14.28
N MET A 90 4.64 -0.50 -15.40
CA MET A 90 4.46 0.85 -15.96
C MET A 90 3.30 1.60 -15.29
N MET A 91 2.28 0.87 -14.81
CA MET A 91 1.09 1.45 -14.19
C MET A 91 1.30 1.85 -12.74
N PHE A 92 2.20 1.17 -12.02
CA PHE A 92 2.32 1.35 -10.59
C PHE A 92 3.72 1.80 -10.15
N GLY A 93 3.79 2.90 -9.41
CA GLY A 93 4.87 3.15 -8.46
C GLY A 93 4.49 2.52 -7.12
N LYS A 94 5.38 1.68 -6.58
CA LYS A 94 5.07 0.88 -5.39
C LYS A 94 6.11 1.11 -4.31
N ILE A 95 5.67 1.34 -3.07
CA ILE A 95 6.52 1.38 -1.87
C ILE A 95 5.84 0.55 -0.79
N TRP A 96 6.55 -0.46 -0.33
CA TRP A 96 6.08 -1.34 0.73
C TRP A 96 6.65 -0.96 2.09
N GLN A 97 6.06 -1.48 3.15
CA GLN A 97 6.48 -1.23 4.53
C GLN A 97 7.97 -1.51 4.77
N GLU A 98 8.51 -2.58 4.19
CA GLU A 98 9.94 -2.89 4.27
C GLU A 98 10.76 -2.10 3.25
N LEU A 99 11.95 -1.65 3.65
CA LEU A 99 12.90 -1.01 2.74
C LEU A 99 13.42 -2.02 1.71
N THR A 100 13.25 -1.70 0.43
CA THR A 100 13.55 -2.60 -0.70
C THR A 100 14.70 -2.10 -1.56
N LEU A 101 15.51 -1.14 -1.08
CA LEU A 101 16.72 -0.69 -1.77
C LEU A 101 17.79 -1.79 -1.80
N ILE A 102 18.46 -1.94 -2.93
CA ILE A 102 19.53 -2.92 -3.09
C ILE A 102 20.77 -2.37 -2.40
N ARG A 103 21.12 -2.92 -1.24
CA ARG A 103 22.18 -2.42 -0.35
C ARG A 103 23.58 -2.38 -1.00
N LYS A 104 23.86 -3.30 -1.94
CA LYS A 104 25.15 -3.41 -2.66
C LYS A 104 25.24 -2.53 -3.91
N LYS A 105 24.26 -1.69 -4.17
CA LYS A 105 24.20 -0.75 -5.29
C LYS A 105 24.11 0.67 -4.78
N THR A 106 24.72 1.61 -5.49
CA THR A 106 24.58 3.02 -5.20
C THR A 106 23.11 3.47 -5.41
N ILE A 107 22.76 4.64 -4.93
CA ILE A 107 21.44 5.23 -5.14
C ILE A 107 21.17 5.40 -6.63
N GLY A 108 22.13 5.94 -7.37
CA GLY A 108 22.04 6.07 -8.84
C GLY A 108 21.78 4.72 -9.52
N GLN A 109 22.50 3.66 -9.12
CA GLN A 109 22.29 2.32 -9.66
C GLN A 109 20.92 1.72 -9.30
N ASN A 110 20.41 1.97 -8.10
CA ASN A 110 19.06 1.57 -7.71
C ASN A 110 17.99 2.23 -8.61
N LEU A 111 18.15 3.51 -8.87
CA LEU A 111 17.24 4.30 -9.72
C LEU A 111 17.39 3.92 -11.20
N ALA A 112 18.60 3.69 -11.68
CA ALA A 112 18.87 3.25 -13.06
C ALA A 112 18.19 1.91 -13.37
N LEU A 113 18.17 0.97 -12.42
CA LEU A 113 17.45 -0.29 -12.59
C LEU A 113 15.94 -0.07 -12.78
N ALA A 114 15.32 0.78 -11.97
CA ALA A 114 13.90 1.11 -12.10
C ALA A 114 13.61 1.81 -13.43
N SER A 115 14.45 2.79 -13.83
CA SER A 115 14.37 3.43 -15.15
C SER A 115 14.41 2.39 -16.29
N ARG A 116 15.34 1.44 -16.21
CA ARG A 116 15.48 0.39 -17.22
C ARG A 116 14.27 -0.55 -17.31
N ILE A 117 13.61 -0.84 -16.21
CA ILE A 117 12.37 -1.64 -16.18
C ILE A 117 11.26 -0.90 -16.97
N VAL A 118 11.11 0.39 -16.76
CA VAL A 118 10.05 1.20 -17.40
C VAL A 118 10.37 1.52 -18.85
N TYR A 119 11.56 2.02 -19.14
CA TYR A 119 11.92 2.58 -20.45
C TYR A 119 12.81 1.65 -21.31
N GLY A 120 13.32 0.55 -20.73
CA GLY A 120 14.25 -0.34 -21.37
C GLY A 120 15.67 0.21 -21.41
N LYS A 121 16.45 -0.19 -22.44
CA LYS A 121 17.81 0.28 -22.60
C LYS A 121 17.81 1.66 -23.25
N GLU A 122 18.29 2.65 -22.54
CA GLU A 122 18.45 4.03 -23.00
C GLU A 122 19.93 4.46 -22.92
N GLN A 123 20.23 5.63 -23.49
CA GLN A 123 21.55 6.23 -23.37
C GLN A 123 21.83 6.63 -21.91
N PRO A 124 23.05 6.41 -21.37
CA PRO A 124 23.39 6.72 -19.99
C PRO A 124 23.06 8.16 -19.59
N GLN A 125 23.30 9.11 -20.47
CA GLN A 125 23.05 10.53 -20.21
C GLN A 125 21.55 10.83 -19.96
N VAL A 126 20.65 10.16 -20.68
CA VAL A 126 19.19 10.31 -20.51
C VAL A 126 18.77 9.76 -19.14
N VAL A 127 19.34 8.61 -18.77
CA VAL A 127 19.08 7.97 -17.47
C VAL A 127 19.57 8.88 -16.34
N ASP A 128 20.79 9.44 -16.44
CA ASP A 128 21.38 10.33 -15.43
C ASP A 128 20.55 11.61 -15.22
N ILE A 129 20.08 12.22 -16.31
CA ILE A 129 19.19 13.40 -16.23
C ILE A 129 17.90 13.04 -15.47
N ARG A 130 17.31 11.88 -15.78
CA ARG A 130 16.09 11.41 -15.12
C ARG A 130 16.33 11.15 -13.63
N ILE A 131 17.45 10.50 -13.28
CA ILE A 131 17.83 10.23 -11.89
C ILE A 131 17.99 11.55 -11.11
N LYS A 132 18.74 12.49 -11.63
CA LYS A 132 18.93 13.81 -11.01
C LYS A 132 17.59 14.54 -10.82
N LYS A 133 16.70 14.45 -11.81
CA LYS A 133 15.37 15.06 -11.74
C LYS A 133 14.53 14.45 -10.60
N VAL A 134 14.44 13.13 -10.50
CA VAL A 134 13.63 12.50 -9.44
C VAL A 134 14.24 12.64 -8.06
N LEU A 135 15.57 12.61 -7.93
CA LEU A 135 16.25 12.92 -6.68
C LEU A 135 16.01 14.37 -6.26
N GLY A 136 16.03 15.30 -7.21
CA GLY A 136 15.65 16.69 -6.96
C GLY A 136 14.22 16.86 -6.45
N LEU A 137 13.26 16.07 -6.97
CA LEU A 137 11.86 16.09 -6.52
C LEU A 137 11.70 15.68 -5.05
N VAL A 138 12.52 14.74 -4.58
CA VAL A 138 12.48 14.24 -3.20
C VAL A 138 13.47 14.97 -2.27
N GLY A 139 14.06 16.08 -2.73
CA GLY A 139 14.98 16.88 -1.92
C GLY A 139 16.35 16.24 -1.67
N LEU A 140 16.74 15.26 -2.49
CA LEU A 140 18.02 14.53 -2.37
C LEU A 140 18.90 14.79 -3.59
N LYS A 141 19.68 15.89 -3.57
CA LYS A 141 20.64 16.18 -4.64
C LYS A 141 22.04 15.70 -4.26
N GLY A 142 22.78 15.14 -5.22
CA GLY A 142 24.19 14.77 -5.05
C GLY A 142 24.41 13.48 -4.21
N VAL A 143 23.41 12.61 -4.10
CA VAL A 143 23.52 11.33 -3.38
C VAL A 143 23.67 10.13 -4.33
N GLU A 144 23.82 10.37 -5.62
CA GLU A 144 23.78 9.33 -6.66
C GLU A 144 24.84 8.24 -6.44
N GLU A 145 26.02 8.63 -5.95
CA GLU A 145 27.15 7.72 -5.71
C GLU A 145 27.15 7.11 -4.30
N LYS A 146 26.27 7.57 -3.40
CA LYS A 146 26.14 7.00 -2.05
C LYS A 146 25.45 5.64 -2.09
N TYR A 147 25.75 4.82 -1.10
CA TYR A 147 25.05 3.56 -0.83
C TYR A 147 23.91 3.77 0.16
N PRO A 148 22.87 2.91 0.17
CA PRO A 148 21.77 3.02 1.13
C PRO A 148 22.21 3.02 2.60
N VAL A 149 23.32 2.37 2.93
CA VAL A 149 23.86 2.32 4.30
C VAL A 149 24.42 3.68 4.78
N GLU A 150 24.70 4.59 3.87
CA GLU A 150 25.24 5.93 4.17
C GLU A 150 24.11 6.97 4.35
N LEU A 151 22.86 6.56 4.21
CA LEU A 151 21.68 7.39 4.29
C LEU A 151 20.87 7.07 5.56
N SER A 152 20.20 8.07 6.12
CA SER A 152 19.20 7.87 7.15
C SER A 152 17.99 7.07 6.63
N ILE A 153 17.17 6.54 7.52
CA ILE A 153 15.94 5.82 7.15
C ILE A 153 15.00 6.72 6.34
N GLY A 154 14.85 7.99 6.75
CA GLY A 154 14.04 8.99 6.04
C GLY A 154 14.56 9.28 4.64
N GLU A 155 15.88 9.43 4.46
CA GLU A 155 16.48 9.58 3.14
C GLU A 155 16.30 8.33 2.28
N CYS A 156 16.45 7.13 2.85
CA CYS A 156 16.17 5.88 2.14
C CYS A 156 14.71 5.81 1.66
N ARG A 157 13.74 6.24 2.48
CA ARG A 157 12.33 6.33 2.07
C ARG A 157 12.12 7.32 0.93
N ARG A 158 12.78 8.48 0.99
CA ARG A 158 12.73 9.44 -0.13
C ARG A 158 13.36 8.89 -1.41
N VAL A 159 14.43 8.09 -1.32
CA VAL A 159 14.99 7.36 -2.48
C VAL A 159 14.00 6.33 -3.02
N GLU A 160 13.29 5.58 -2.17
CA GLU A 160 12.23 4.67 -2.63
C GLU A 160 11.11 5.42 -3.33
N LEU A 161 10.74 6.60 -2.84
CA LEU A 161 9.75 7.45 -3.49
C LEU A 161 10.27 7.97 -4.86
N ALA A 162 11.53 8.38 -4.95
CA ALA A 162 12.17 8.73 -6.22
C ALA A 162 12.14 7.53 -7.20
N ARG A 163 12.44 6.33 -6.70
CA ARG A 163 12.39 5.09 -7.49
C ARG A 163 10.97 4.79 -8.00
N ALA A 164 9.97 4.95 -7.16
CA ALA A 164 8.57 4.75 -7.55
C ALA A 164 8.11 5.78 -8.59
N LEU A 165 8.60 7.01 -8.50
CA LEU A 165 8.23 8.13 -9.38
C LEU A 165 9.03 8.17 -10.70
N ILE A 166 10.11 7.42 -10.85
CA ILE A 166 11.03 7.54 -12.00
C ILE A 166 10.34 7.26 -13.35
N GLY A 167 9.32 6.41 -13.34
CA GLY A 167 8.49 6.08 -14.50
C GLY A 167 7.31 7.02 -14.73
N SER A 168 7.12 8.02 -13.88
CA SER A 168 5.91 8.85 -13.87
C SER A 168 4.63 8.00 -13.89
N PRO A 169 4.46 7.06 -12.95
CA PRO A 169 3.36 6.11 -12.97
C PRO A 169 2.03 6.83 -12.77
N PRO A 170 0.93 6.37 -13.41
CA PRO A 170 -0.40 6.93 -13.18
C PRO A 170 -0.97 6.59 -11.80
N ILE A 171 -0.44 5.57 -11.12
CA ILE A 171 -0.90 5.12 -9.80
C ILE A 171 0.29 4.92 -8.86
N LEU A 172 0.20 5.46 -7.64
CA LEU A 172 1.12 5.20 -6.53
C LEU A 172 0.43 4.36 -5.46
N LEU A 173 1.05 3.25 -5.08
CA LEU A 173 0.64 2.38 -3.99
C LEU A 173 1.68 2.46 -2.87
N LEU A 174 1.25 2.88 -1.70
CA LEU A 174 2.12 3.23 -0.58
C LEU A 174 1.64 2.50 0.68
N ASP A 175 2.48 1.63 1.23
CA ASP A 175 2.14 0.84 2.42
C ASP A 175 3.00 1.27 3.60
N GLU A 176 2.38 1.99 4.55
CA GLU A 176 2.97 2.47 5.81
C GLU A 176 4.32 3.20 5.64
N ILE A 177 4.44 4.04 4.61
CA ILE A 177 5.70 4.69 4.25
C ILE A 177 6.15 5.78 5.24
N THR A 178 5.26 6.26 6.09
CA THR A 178 5.54 7.28 7.11
C THR A 178 5.99 6.67 8.44
N ALA A 179 5.85 5.36 8.62
CA ALA A 179 6.25 4.68 9.83
C ALA A 179 7.76 4.84 10.11
N ASN A 180 8.10 5.19 11.34
CA ASN A 180 9.47 5.43 11.81
C ASN A 180 10.17 6.66 11.18
N LEU A 181 9.42 7.60 10.60
CA LEU A 181 9.92 8.91 10.21
C LEU A 181 9.65 9.93 11.32
N ASP A 182 10.51 10.94 11.40
CA ASP A 182 10.24 12.15 12.18
C ASP A 182 9.12 12.99 11.55
N GLY A 183 8.48 13.85 12.35
CA GLY A 183 7.32 14.62 11.92
C GLY A 183 7.57 15.49 10.67
N ASP A 184 8.74 16.12 10.58
CA ASP A 184 9.09 16.99 9.45
C ASP A 184 9.26 16.16 8.16
N SER A 185 9.95 15.02 8.24
CA SER A 185 10.09 14.09 7.12
C SER A 185 8.76 13.52 6.64
N VAL A 186 7.80 13.30 7.54
CA VAL A 186 6.45 12.89 7.17
C VAL A 186 5.73 13.99 6.41
N TRP A 187 5.77 15.25 6.89
CA TRP A 187 5.14 16.36 6.22
C TRP A 187 5.72 16.62 4.84
N ASP A 188 7.05 16.59 4.69
CA ASP A 188 7.72 16.72 3.39
C ASP A 188 7.23 15.62 2.41
N THR A 189 7.12 14.39 2.89
CA THR A 189 6.61 13.27 2.09
C THR A 189 5.16 13.49 1.66
N LEU A 190 4.29 13.89 2.59
CA LEU A 190 2.87 14.13 2.30
C LEU A 190 2.65 15.33 1.36
N HIS A 191 3.44 16.40 1.50
CA HIS A 191 3.42 17.52 0.56
C HIS A 191 3.82 17.08 -0.85
N LEU A 192 4.89 16.29 -0.98
CA LEU A 192 5.31 15.76 -2.27
C LEU A 192 4.25 14.85 -2.89
N LEU A 193 3.61 13.96 -2.10
CA LEU A 193 2.53 13.10 -2.58
C LEU A 193 1.32 13.92 -3.04
N ASN A 194 0.99 15.00 -2.33
CA ASN A 194 -0.06 15.92 -2.73
C ASN A 194 0.27 16.60 -4.07
N ASP A 195 1.50 17.08 -4.26
CA ASP A 195 1.94 17.70 -5.52
C ASP A 195 1.90 16.72 -6.71
N VAL A 196 2.28 15.47 -6.47
CA VAL A 196 2.20 14.39 -7.47
C VAL A 196 0.74 14.07 -7.80
N ASN A 197 -0.14 14.04 -6.80
CA ASN A 197 -1.57 13.83 -6.99
C ASN A 197 -2.22 14.99 -7.77
N LEU A 198 -1.89 16.23 -7.47
CA LEU A 198 -2.38 17.42 -8.22
C LEU A 198 -1.98 17.38 -9.70
N LYS A 199 -0.92 16.68 -10.06
CA LYS A 199 -0.50 16.45 -11.46
C LYS A 199 -1.25 15.29 -12.13
N GLY A 200 -2.22 14.68 -11.44
CA GLY A 200 -3.13 13.65 -11.98
C GLY A 200 -2.77 12.22 -11.61
N THR A 201 -1.71 11.96 -10.83
CA THR A 201 -1.40 10.62 -10.31
C THR A 201 -2.41 10.22 -9.24
N THR A 202 -2.97 9.04 -9.34
CA THR A 202 -3.80 8.43 -8.28
C THR A 202 -2.89 7.99 -7.15
N VAL A 203 -3.20 8.36 -5.91
CA VAL A 203 -2.41 7.98 -4.72
C VAL A 203 -3.28 7.13 -3.80
N ILE A 204 -2.81 5.93 -3.46
CA ILE A 204 -3.44 5.05 -2.49
C ILE A 204 -2.42 4.77 -1.40
N MET A 205 -2.70 5.26 -0.19
CA MET A 205 -1.79 5.18 0.94
C MET A 205 -2.44 4.42 2.10
N ALA A 206 -1.92 3.25 2.40
CA ALA A 206 -2.24 2.54 3.64
C ALA A 206 -1.45 3.15 4.80
N THR A 207 -2.13 3.47 5.89
CA THR A 207 -1.51 4.04 7.09
C THR A 207 -2.30 3.75 8.36
N GLY A 208 -1.59 3.56 9.47
CA GLY A 208 -2.14 3.53 10.82
C GLY A 208 -2.13 4.91 11.51
N GLU A 209 -1.62 5.96 10.88
CA GLU A 209 -1.39 7.27 11.51
C GLU A 209 -2.57 8.22 11.32
N SER A 210 -3.45 8.26 12.32
CA SER A 210 -4.70 9.03 12.28
C SER A 210 -4.51 10.53 12.11
N GLN A 211 -3.44 11.10 12.66
CA GLN A 211 -3.22 12.55 12.64
C GLN A 211 -3.15 13.11 11.21
N TYR A 212 -2.39 12.48 10.32
CA TYR A 212 -2.22 12.96 8.94
C TYR A 212 -3.48 12.78 8.09
N VAL A 213 -4.19 11.67 8.29
CA VAL A 213 -5.48 11.40 7.66
C VAL A 213 -6.50 12.48 8.03
N ASN A 214 -6.56 12.82 9.33
CA ASN A 214 -7.49 13.81 9.86
C ASN A 214 -7.19 15.25 9.42
N ILE A 215 -5.93 15.56 9.13
CA ILE A 215 -5.52 16.89 8.65
C ILE A 215 -5.76 17.00 7.13
N LEU A 216 -5.32 16.03 6.34
CA LEU A 216 -5.40 16.11 4.88
C LEU A 216 -6.81 15.93 4.33
N ARG A 217 -7.72 15.30 5.07
CA ARG A 217 -9.14 15.17 4.71
C ARG A 217 -9.37 14.69 3.27
N ARG A 218 -8.68 13.64 2.87
CA ARG A 218 -8.88 12.96 1.60
C ARG A 218 -9.97 11.89 1.74
N ARG A 219 -10.25 11.14 0.68
CA ARG A 219 -11.11 9.96 0.77
C ARG A 219 -10.47 8.93 1.70
N VAL A 220 -11.27 8.36 2.60
CA VAL A 220 -10.82 7.37 3.59
C VAL A 220 -11.63 6.10 3.41
N VAL A 221 -10.92 5.01 3.14
CA VAL A 221 -11.46 3.65 3.11
C VAL A 221 -11.02 2.96 4.41
N THR A 222 -11.98 2.66 5.28
CA THR A 222 -11.72 2.01 6.57
C THR A 222 -11.87 0.50 6.43
N MET A 223 -10.84 -0.25 6.83
CA MET A 223 -10.83 -1.70 6.81
C MET A 223 -10.85 -2.29 8.22
N SER A 224 -11.60 -3.36 8.40
CA SER A 224 -11.60 -4.20 9.60
C SER A 224 -11.78 -5.66 9.20
N GLU A 225 -10.98 -6.56 9.78
CA GLU A 225 -11.06 -8.01 9.56
C GLU A 225 -11.15 -8.42 8.07
N GLY A 226 -10.42 -7.72 7.20
CA GLY A 226 -10.40 -7.97 5.76
C GLY A 226 -11.53 -7.33 4.97
N ARG A 227 -12.48 -6.65 5.61
CA ARG A 227 -13.65 -6.02 4.97
C ARG A 227 -13.52 -4.51 4.94
N VAL A 228 -14.11 -3.88 3.93
CA VAL A 228 -14.30 -2.44 3.90
C VAL A 228 -15.54 -2.11 4.71
N ILE A 229 -15.36 -1.41 5.84
CA ILE A 229 -16.44 -1.00 6.74
C ILE A 229 -16.77 0.49 6.63
N GLY A 230 -15.98 1.26 5.88
CA GLY A 230 -16.20 2.68 5.64
C GLY A 230 -15.56 3.11 4.33
N ASP A 231 -16.23 4.04 3.63
CA ASP A 231 -15.72 4.70 2.42
C ASP A 231 -16.30 6.12 2.37
N VAL A 232 -15.52 7.09 2.84
CA VAL A 232 -16.00 8.45 3.10
C VAL A 232 -15.13 9.47 2.38
N GLN A 233 -15.76 10.32 1.57
CA GLN A 233 -15.09 11.47 0.94
C GLN A 233 -14.78 12.53 2.00
N LYS A 234 -13.54 13.08 1.98
CA LYS A 234 -13.07 14.03 2.99
C LYS A 234 -13.21 13.48 4.42
N GLY A 235 -12.98 12.17 4.57
CA GLY A 235 -13.18 11.43 5.80
C GLY A 235 -12.13 11.70 6.87
N LYS A 236 -12.37 11.11 8.04
CA LYS A 236 -11.41 11.00 9.16
C LYS A 236 -10.99 9.56 9.31
N TYR A 237 -9.92 9.35 10.06
CA TYR A 237 -9.47 8.02 10.43
C TYR A 237 -10.56 7.26 11.19
N GLY A 238 -10.87 6.06 10.72
CA GLY A 238 -11.87 5.21 11.35
C GLY A 238 -13.32 5.58 11.07
N ASP A 239 -13.59 6.49 10.13
CA ASP A 239 -14.97 6.74 9.68
C ASP A 239 -15.56 5.45 9.09
N VAL A 240 -16.74 5.08 9.57
CA VAL A 240 -17.48 3.88 9.15
C VAL A 240 -18.80 4.28 8.49
N LEU A 241 -19.34 3.40 7.65
CA LEU A 241 -20.69 3.57 7.08
C LEU A 241 -21.72 3.52 8.19
N GLU A 242 -22.67 4.44 8.22
CA GLU A 242 -23.70 4.53 9.28
C GLU A 242 -24.50 3.23 9.47
N ARG A 243 -24.61 2.39 8.44
CA ARG A 243 -25.31 1.09 8.49
C ARG A 243 -24.59 0.01 9.29
N GLU A 244 -23.30 0.17 9.59
CA GLU A 244 -22.49 -0.84 10.28
C GLU A 244 -22.13 -0.48 11.73
N ARG A 245 -22.74 0.55 12.29
CA ARG A 245 -22.70 0.80 13.74
C ARG A 245 -23.54 -0.24 14.49
N LYS A 246 -23.21 -1.53 14.34
CA LYS A 246 -23.68 -2.52 15.31
C LYS A 246 -23.00 -2.19 16.64
N PRO A 247 -23.76 -2.04 17.75
CA PRO A 247 -23.12 -1.88 19.05
C PRO A 247 -22.20 -3.08 19.24
N PHE A 248 -20.95 -2.82 19.62
CA PHE A 248 -20.00 -3.85 20.03
C PHE A 248 -20.63 -4.59 21.21
N VAL A 249 -21.27 -5.71 20.93
CA VAL A 249 -21.68 -6.65 21.97
C VAL A 249 -20.40 -7.36 22.37
N ILE A 250 -19.81 -6.89 23.47
CA ILE A 250 -18.76 -7.65 24.17
C ILE A 250 -19.45 -8.95 24.62
N THR A 251 -19.40 -9.98 23.82
CA THR A 251 -19.68 -11.34 24.26
C THR A 251 -18.57 -11.65 25.26
N ARG A 252 -18.90 -11.55 26.56
CA ARG A 252 -18.05 -12.02 27.64
C ARG A 252 -17.61 -13.43 27.25
N VAL A 253 -16.32 -13.61 27.01
CA VAL A 253 -15.70 -14.93 26.95
C VAL A 253 -16.05 -15.59 28.30
N PRO A 254 -16.73 -16.73 28.33
CA PRO A 254 -17.03 -17.41 29.59
C PRO A 254 -15.72 -17.68 30.30
N ASN A 255 -15.56 -17.14 31.49
CA ASN A 255 -14.39 -17.36 32.30
C ASN A 255 -14.36 -18.86 32.65
N ARG A 256 -13.19 -19.50 32.57
CA ARG A 256 -12.98 -20.94 32.82
C ARG A 256 -13.53 -21.44 34.18
N PHE A 257 -13.92 -20.54 35.07
CA PHE A 257 -14.50 -20.82 36.37
C PHE A 257 -16.04 -20.97 36.39
N ASP A 258 -16.74 -20.71 35.27
CA ASP A 258 -18.20 -20.85 35.21
C ASP A 258 -18.64 -22.27 34.79
N ILE A 259 -17.70 -23.15 34.38
CA ILE A 259 -18.02 -24.51 33.90
C ILE A 259 -18.07 -25.52 35.05
N GLU A 260 -17.49 -25.23 36.24
CA GLU A 260 -17.47 -26.19 37.35
C GLU A 260 -18.69 -26.17 38.27
N LYS A 261 -19.65 -25.25 38.07
CA LYS A 261 -20.85 -25.20 38.93
C LYS A 261 -22.08 -25.94 38.42
N THR A 262 -22.01 -26.60 37.26
CA THR A 262 -23.17 -27.28 36.68
C THR A 262 -23.12 -28.81 36.76
N SER A 263 -22.11 -29.39 37.42
CA SER A 263 -22.01 -30.87 37.55
C SER A 263 -22.17 -31.40 38.97
N ILE A 264 -22.78 -30.66 39.88
CA ILE A 264 -23.18 -31.19 41.18
C ILE A 264 -24.65 -30.88 41.42
N ARG A 265 -25.53 -31.57 40.71
CA ARG A 265 -26.92 -31.89 41.09
C ARG A 265 -27.50 -32.89 40.05
N ASN A 266 -27.30 -34.14 40.33
CA ASN A 266 -28.24 -35.29 40.32
C ASN A 266 -27.42 -36.56 40.42
#